data_c9fd4a3efd6a68ba46ed40cb4d656b4d
#
_entry.id   c9fd4a3efd6a68ba46ed40cb4d656b4d
#
_cell.length_a   1.000
_cell.length_b   1.000
_cell.length_c   1.000
_cell.angle_alpha   90.00
_cell.angle_beta   90.00
_cell.angle_gamma   90.00
#
_symmetry.space_group_name_H-M   'P 1'
#
loop_
_entity.id
_entity.type
_entity.pdbx_description
1 polymer ?
#
loop_
_entity_poly.entity_id
_entity_poly.type
_entity_poly.pdbx_seq_one_letter_code
_entity_poly.pdbx_strand_id
1 'polypeptide(L)'
;MDNKGFTLIELMIVIAIIGILAAIAIPNFIAYRNKAFCSAAESDANNIASALADYFAIPSHITVPALADIGMNTLSGPTGASNSATLSGGIDNITITVTDVSSRCPSDYQGSQTDWNSSVFTKVMR
;
A
#
# COMPACT_ATOMS: atom_id res chain seq x y z
N MET A 1 -40.82 -41.98 -2.67
CA MET A 1 -39.91 -40.86 -2.52
C MET A 1 -38.53 -41.38 -2.19
N ASP A 2 -37.59 -41.04 -3.03
CA ASP A 2 -36.20 -41.42 -2.78
C ASP A 2 -35.56 -40.42 -1.81
N ASN A 3 -35.37 -40.85 -0.61
CA ASN A 3 -34.59 -40.09 0.35
C ASN A 3 -33.10 -40.28 0.05
N LYS A 4 -32.61 -39.47 -0.91
CA LYS A 4 -31.19 -39.52 -1.27
C LYS A 4 -30.43 -38.54 -0.41
N GLY A 5 -29.72 -39.07 0.58
CA GLY A 5 -28.77 -38.31 1.35
C GLY A 5 -27.37 -38.38 0.74
N PHE A 6 -26.44 -37.59 1.23
CA PHE A 6 -25.05 -37.66 0.87
C PHE A 6 -24.41 -38.97 1.35
N THR A 7 -23.56 -39.56 0.53
CA THR A 7 -22.75 -40.67 0.93
C THR A 7 -21.52 -40.17 1.71
N LEU A 8 -20.95 -41.06 2.52
CA LEU A 8 -19.74 -40.79 3.29
C LEU A 8 -18.58 -40.35 2.39
N ILE A 9 -18.41 -41.07 1.24
CA ILE A 9 -17.33 -40.81 0.32
C ILE A 9 -17.50 -39.45 -0.39
N GLU A 10 -18.70 -39.04 -0.72
CA GLU A 10 -18.98 -37.73 -1.31
C GLU A 10 -18.56 -36.60 -0.36
N LEU A 11 -18.88 -36.74 0.92
CA LEU A 11 -18.48 -35.78 1.92
C LEU A 11 -16.96 -35.76 2.11
N MET A 12 -16.32 -36.93 2.13
CA MET A 12 -14.87 -37.04 2.24
C MET A 12 -14.12 -36.38 1.10
N ILE A 13 -14.61 -36.56 -0.13
CA ILE A 13 -14.02 -35.91 -1.33
C ILE A 13 -14.13 -34.39 -1.23
N VAL A 14 -15.26 -33.88 -0.81
CA VAL A 14 -15.49 -32.43 -0.69
C VAL A 14 -14.53 -31.80 0.30
N ILE A 15 -14.40 -32.37 1.50
CA ILE A 15 -13.47 -31.83 2.51
C ILE A 15 -12.01 -31.97 2.08
N ALA A 16 -11.66 -33.03 1.35
CA ALA A 16 -10.32 -33.22 0.82
C ALA A 16 -9.97 -32.14 -0.20
N ILE A 17 -10.88 -31.81 -1.12
CA ILE A 17 -10.69 -30.76 -2.13
C ILE A 17 -10.60 -29.39 -1.46
N ILE A 18 -11.46 -29.09 -0.51
CA ILE A 18 -11.41 -27.84 0.25
C ILE A 18 -10.08 -27.69 0.97
N GLY A 19 -9.57 -28.76 1.58
CA GLY A 19 -8.28 -28.77 2.27
C GLY A 19 -7.11 -28.47 1.33
N ILE A 20 -7.10 -29.06 0.14
CA ILE A 20 -6.06 -28.82 -0.88
C ILE A 20 -6.11 -27.38 -1.38
N LEU A 21 -7.28 -26.88 -1.72
CA LEU A 21 -7.45 -25.52 -2.20
C LEU A 21 -7.07 -24.49 -1.14
N ALA A 22 -7.45 -24.71 0.12
CA ALA A 22 -7.08 -23.84 1.22
C ALA A 22 -5.57 -23.79 1.45
N ALA A 23 -4.88 -24.93 1.32
CA ALA A 23 -3.43 -25.00 1.48
C ALA A 23 -2.66 -24.16 0.44
N ILE A 24 -3.21 -24.02 -0.76
CA ILE A 24 -2.61 -23.21 -1.84
C ILE A 24 -2.99 -21.73 -1.71
N ALA A 25 -4.24 -21.44 -1.35
CA ALA A 25 -4.79 -20.08 -1.37
C ALA A 25 -4.24 -19.19 -0.23
N ILE A 26 -4.07 -19.74 0.95
CA ILE A 26 -3.68 -18.95 2.12
C ILE A 26 -2.30 -18.27 1.97
N PRO A 27 -1.23 -18.96 1.54
CA PRO A 27 0.06 -18.31 1.35
C PRO A 27 0.03 -17.17 0.32
N ASN A 28 -0.69 -17.36 -0.79
CA ASN A 28 -0.84 -16.34 -1.81
C ASN A 28 -1.63 -15.13 -1.30
N PHE A 29 -2.65 -15.35 -0.50
CA PHE A 29 -3.44 -14.28 0.10
C PHE A 29 -2.57 -13.38 0.99
N ILE A 30 -1.72 -13.96 1.81
CA ILE A 30 -0.81 -13.20 2.69
C ILE A 30 0.19 -12.38 1.86
N ALA A 31 0.72 -12.95 0.78
CA ALA A 31 1.63 -12.23 -0.11
C ALA A 31 0.95 -11.02 -0.76
N TYR A 32 -0.27 -11.17 -1.26
CA TYR A 32 -1.05 -10.07 -1.82
C TYR A 32 -1.38 -9.01 -0.77
N ARG A 33 -1.74 -9.44 0.43
CA ARG A 33 -2.03 -8.53 1.52
C ARG A 33 -0.81 -7.69 1.90
N ASN A 34 0.36 -8.30 1.99
CA ASN A 34 1.59 -7.59 2.29
C ASN A 34 1.97 -6.61 1.19
N LYS A 35 1.75 -6.97 -0.08
CA LYS A 35 1.97 -6.06 -1.21
C LYS A 35 1.01 -4.86 -1.18
N ALA A 36 -0.16 -4.99 -0.61
CA ALA A 36 -1.09 -3.89 -0.45
C ALA A 36 -0.52 -2.74 0.39
N PHE A 37 0.36 -3.03 1.33
CA PHE A 37 1.05 -1.99 2.10
C PHE A 37 2.03 -1.19 1.25
N CYS A 38 2.68 -1.82 0.26
CA CYS A 38 3.48 -1.12 -0.75
C CYS A 38 2.60 -0.15 -1.54
N SER A 39 1.47 -0.64 -2.06
CA SER A 39 0.53 0.16 -2.84
C SER A 39 -0.05 1.33 -2.03
N ALA A 40 -0.30 1.13 -0.74
CA ALA A 40 -0.79 2.18 0.15
C ALA A 40 0.23 3.32 0.28
N ALA A 41 1.51 3.01 0.48
CA ALA A 41 2.56 4.02 0.56
C ALA A 41 2.77 4.76 -0.77
N GLU A 42 2.74 4.04 -1.89
CA GLU A 42 2.81 4.63 -3.23
C GLU A 42 1.62 5.55 -3.51
N SER A 43 0.42 5.13 -3.11
CA SER A 43 -0.79 5.95 -3.22
C SER A 43 -0.70 7.21 -2.36
N ASP A 44 -0.18 7.10 -1.14
CA ASP A 44 0.05 8.26 -0.28
C ASP A 44 0.99 9.27 -0.94
N ALA A 45 2.09 8.82 -1.55
CA ALA A 45 3.02 9.67 -2.26
C ALA A 45 2.36 10.37 -3.47
N ASN A 46 1.54 9.65 -4.22
CA ASN A 46 0.80 10.20 -5.35
C ASN A 46 -0.25 11.23 -4.91
N ASN A 47 -0.93 10.97 -3.80
CA ASN A 47 -1.90 11.92 -3.23
C ASN A 47 -1.21 13.18 -2.74
N ILE A 48 -0.05 13.06 -2.12
CA ILE A 48 0.77 14.22 -1.72
C ILE A 48 1.20 15.02 -2.95
N ALA A 49 1.65 14.36 -4.00
CA ALA A 49 2.04 15.01 -5.25
C ALA A 49 0.87 15.79 -5.87
N SER A 50 -0.32 15.21 -5.87
CA SER A 50 -1.54 15.87 -6.36
C SER A 50 -1.90 17.10 -5.52
N ALA A 51 -1.86 16.97 -4.19
CA ALA A 51 -2.13 18.07 -3.27
C ALA A 51 -1.10 19.20 -3.41
N LEU A 52 0.16 18.87 -3.66
CA LEU A 52 1.20 19.87 -3.95
C LEU A 52 0.94 20.60 -5.27
N ALA A 53 0.50 19.88 -6.30
CA ALA A 53 0.15 20.49 -7.58
C ALA A 53 -1.00 21.49 -7.41
N ASP A 54 -2.02 21.16 -6.64
CA ASP A 54 -3.13 22.06 -6.32
C ASP A 54 -2.65 23.27 -5.51
N TYR A 55 -1.77 23.07 -4.54
CA TYR A 55 -1.20 24.15 -3.74
C TYR A 55 -0.42 25.15 -4.60
N PHE A 56 0.42 24.66 -5.50
CA PHE A 56 1.21 25.50 -6.38
C PHE A 56 0.43 26.08 -7.58
N ALA A 57 -0.83 25.68 -7.77
CA ALA A 57 -1.71 26.35 -8.72
C ALA A 57 -1.98 27.82 -8.34
N ILE A 58 -1.76 28.17 -7.07
CA ILE A 58 -1.85 29.55 -6.60
C ILE A 58 -0.49 30.24 -6.79
N PRO A 59 -0.38 31.26 -7.65
CA PRO A 59 0.93 31.85 -8.02
C PRO A 59 1.72 32.46 -6.85
N SER A 60 1.06 32.82 -5.76
CA SER A 60 1.72 33.38 -4.57
C SER A 60 2.38 32.31 -3.70
N HIS A 61 2.13 31.03 -3.94
CA HIS A 61 2.73 29.94 -3.21
C HIS A 61 4.08 29.56 -3.84
N ILE A 62 5.14 30.11 -3.28
CA ILE A 62 6.52 29.99 -3.81
C ILE A 62 7.45 29.21 -2.88
N THR A 63 6.92 28.62 -1.82
CA THR A 63 7.69 27.80 -0.87
C THR A 63 7.04 26.45 -0.70
N VAL A 64 7.84 25.44 -0.38
CA VAL A 64 7.34 24.08 -0.12
C VAL A 64 6.53 24.10 1.19
N PRO A 65 5.25 23.70 1.15
CA PRO A 65 4.40 23.73 2.34
C PRO A 65 4.69 22.59 3.30
N ALA A 66 4.16 22.67 4.51
CA ALA A 66 4.07 21.51 5.38
C ALA A 66 2.92 20.58 4.93
N LEU A 67 2.97 19.32 5.32
CA LEU A 67 1.90 18.36 4.98
C LEU A 67 0.52 18.79 5.48
N ALA A 68 0.48 19.43 6.65
CA ALA A 68 -0.77 19.95 7.21
C ALA A 68 -1.40 21.06 6.33
N ASP A 69 -0.57 21.86 5.68
CA ASP A 69 -1.03 22.98 4.84
C ASP A 69 -1.73 22.49 3.56
N ILE A 70 -1.44 21.28 3.14
CA ILE A 70 -2.05 20.65 1.98
C ILE A 70 -3.06 19.55 2.36
N GLY A 71 -3.41 19.46 3.64
CA GLY A 71 -4.39 18.49 4.14
C GLY A 71 -3.92 17.05 4.18
N MET A 72 -2.62 16.80 4.14
CA MET A 72 -2.01 15.47 4.07
C MET A 72 -1.35 15.02 5.38
N ASN A 73 -1.88 15.47 6.50
CA ASN A 73 -1.38 15.11 7.83
C ASN A 73 -1.81 13.73 8.32
N THR A 74 -2.74 13.09 7.62
CA THR A 74 -3.17 11.71 7.92
C THR A 74 -3.03 10.87 6.65
N LEU A 75 -2.17 9.88 6.71
CA LEU A 75 -1.88 8.98 5.59
C LEU A 75 -2.46 7.59 5.84
N SER A 76 -2.35 6.72 4.83
CA SER A 76 -2.76 5.32 4.93
C SER A 76 -1.94 4.57 5.97
N GLY A 77 -2.44 3.45 6.43
CA GLY A 77 -1.71 2.59 7.35
C GLY A 77 -2.61 1.57 8.02
N PRO A 78 -2.05 0.69 8.82
CA PRO A 78 -2.82 -0.26 9.59
C PRO A 78 -3.60 0.43 10.71
N THR A 79 -4.58 -0.28 11.27
CA THR A 79 -5.40 0.27 12.36
C THR A 79 -4.54 0.78 13.51
N GLY A 80 -4.72 2.03 13.89
CA GLY A 80 -4.01 2.67 14.99
C GLY A 80 -2.64 3.26 14.62
N ALA A 81 -2.22 3.18 13.35
CA ALA A 81 -0.98 3.78 12.87
C ALA A 81 -1.17 4.31 11.44
N SER A 82 -0.43 5.32 11.08
CA SER A 82 -0.43 5.85 9.72
C SER A 82 0.99 5.95 9.18
N ASN A 83 1.14 5.83 7.87
CA ASN A 83 2.41 6.07 7.21
C ASN A 83 2.89 7.48 7.52
N SER A 84 4.18 7.68 7.53
CA SER A 84 4.78 8.99 7.69
C SER A 84 5.37 9.47 6.38
N ALA A 85 5.35 10.77 6.15
CA ALA A 85 5.92 11.35 4.96
C ALA A 85 6.73 12.59 5.29
N THR A 86 7.71 12.89 4.43
CA THR A 86 8.50 14.10 4.49
C THR A 86 8.62 14.72 3.10
N LEU A 87 8.69 16.04 3.07
CA LEU A 87 8.95 16.81 1.86
C LEU A 87 10.31 17.45 1.97
N SER A 88 11.11 17.38 0.91
CA SER A 88 12.44 17.99 0.85
C SER A 88 12.70 18.56 -0.52
N GLY A 89 13.72 19.40 -0.64
CA GLY A 89 14.09 20.06 -1.89
C GLY A 89 13.45 21.43 -2.05
N GLY A 90 13.64 22.02 -3.22
CA GLY A 90 13.06 23.32 -3.59
C GLY A 90 11.80 23.15 -4.43
N ILE A 91 11.15 24.27 -4.77
CA ILE A 91 9.90 24.26 -5.54
C ILE A 91 10.02 23.63 -6.92
N ASP A 92 11.21 23.64 -7.50
CA ASP A 92 11.48 23.06 -8.83
C ASP A 92 11.83 21.58 -8.77
N ASN A 93 12.06 21.05 -7.58
CA ASN A 93 12.48 19.66 -7.39
C ASN A 93 12.13 19.21 -5.98
N ILE A 94 10.88 18.78 -5.80
CA ILE A 94 10.36 18.34 -4.51
C ILE A 94 10.49 16.82 -4.43
N THR A 95 11.16 16.35 -3.38
CA THR A 95 11.26 14.93 -3.08
C THR A 95 10.26 14.58 -1.98
N ILE A 96 9.35 13.65 -2.30
CA ILE A 96 8.35 13.13 -1.39
C ILE A 96 8.84 11.77 -0.92
N THR A 97 9.04 11.58 0.38
CA THR A 97 9.38 10.28 0.96
C THR A 97 8.24 9.81 1.86
N VAL A 98 7.77 8.60 1.63
CA VAL A 98 6.72 7.97 2.44
C VAL A 98 7.27 6.69 3.04
N THR A 99 7.19 6.58 4.36
CA THR A 99 7.61 5.39 5.10
C THR A 99 6.41 4.50 5.35
N ASP A 100 6.51 3.24 4.94
CA ASP A 100 5.54 2.20 5.29
C ASP A 100 5.68 1.84 6.77
N VAL A 101 4.77 2.35 7.59
CA VAL A 101 4.80 2.13 9.05
C VAL A 101 4.57 0.68 9.42
N SER A 102 3.90 -0.10 8.57
CA SER A 102 3.64 -1.52 8.82
C SER A 102 4.90 -2.37 8.71
N SER A 103 5.88 -1.93 7.95
CA SER A 103 7.08 -2.69 7.54
C SER A 103 6.74 -4.02 6.86
N ARG A 104 5.55 -4.14 6.29
CA ARG A 104 5.07 -5.36 5.64
C ARG A 104 5.23 -5.36 4.13
N CYS A 105 5.63 -4.25 3.54
CA CYS A 105 5.95 -4.23 2.10
C CYS A 105 7.07 -5.22 1.84
N PRO A 106 6.86 -6.24 0.98
CA PRO A 106 7.84 -7.30 0.77
C PRO A 106 9.16 -6.77 0.22
N SER A 107 10.28 -7.25 0.75
CA SER A 107 11.62 -6.87 0.31
C SER A 107 11.87 -7.20 -1.17
N ASP A 108 11.28 -8.28 -1.67
CA ASP A 108 11.38 -8.67 -3.08
C ASP A 108 10.74 -7.62 -3.99
N TYR A 109 9.57 -7.11 -3.59
CA TYR A 109 8.91 -6.04 -4.33
C TYR A 109 9.74 -4.75 -4.28
N GLN A 110 10.23 -4.37 -3.11
CA GLN A 110 11.06 -3.17 -2.95
C GLN A 110 12.34 -3.27 -3.79
N GLY A 111 12.97 -4.44 -3.80
CA GLY A 111 14.19 -4.68 -4.57
C GLY A 111 13.99 -4.64 -6.08
N SER A 112 12.77 -4.87 -6.58
CA SER A 112 12.43 -4.80 -7.99
C SER A 112 12.12 -3.37 -8.47
N GLN A 113 11.99 -2.41 -7.54
CA GLN A 113 11.65 -1.02 -7.80
C GLN A 113 12.83 -0.11 -7.43
N THR A 114 13.09 0.90 -8.23
CA THR A 114 14.16 1.87 -7.97
C THR A 114 13.79 2.87 -6.89
N ASP A 115 12.50 3.08 -6.67
CA ASP A 115 11.97 4.12 -5.79
C ASP A 115 11.74 3.63 -4.35
N TRP A 116 12.01 2.37 -4.09
CA TRP A 116 11.87 1.76 -2.77
C TRP A 116 13.23 1.45 -2.14
N ASN A 117 13.37 1.79 -0.86
CA ASN A 117 14.54 1.44 -0.07
C ASN A 117 14.16 1.34 1.42
N SER A 118 14.37 0.17 2.03
CA SER A 118 14.16 -0.05 3.48
C SER A 118 12.81 0.45 3.99
N SER A 119 11.72 0.04 3.32
CA SER A 119 10.33 0.43 3.63
C SER A 119 10.03 1.91 3.40
N VAL A 120 10.85 2.60 2.63
CA VAL A 120 10.66 4.00 2.25
C VAL A 120 10.45 4.10 0.74
N PHE A 121 9.35 4.70 0.33
CA PHE A 121 9.07 5.02 -1.07
C PHE A 121 9.39 6.49 -1.34
N THR A 122 10.09 6.75 -2.43
CA THR A 122 10.51 8.09 -2.81
C THR A 122 9.91 8.47 -4.16
N LYS A 123 9.29 9.63 -4.24
CA LYS A 123 8.77 10.21 -5.48
C LYS A 123 9.32 11.62 -5.65
N VAL A 124 9.82 11.93 -6.83
CA VAL A 124 10.36 13.25 -7.15
C VAL A 124 9.40 13.97 -8.09
N MET A 125 8.99 15.19 -7.72
CA MET A 125 8.26 16.12 -8.57
C MET A 125 9.22 17.13 -9.18
N ARG A 126 9.18 17.24 -10.49
CA ARG A 126 10.00 18.18 -11.26
C ARG A 126 9.15 19.07 -12.15
#